data_20d68b0fce286516f62b3b7886544d23
#
_entry.id   20d68b0fce286516f62b3b7886544d23
#
_cell.length_a   1.000
_cell.length_b   1.000
_cell.length_c   1.000
_cell.angle_alpha   90.00
_cell.angle_beta   90.00
_cell.angle_gamma   90.00
#
_symmetry.space_group_name_H-M   'P 1'
#
loop_
_entity.id
_entity.type
_entity.pdbx_description
1 polymer ?
#
loop_
_entity_poly.entity_id
_entity_poly.type
_entity_poly.pdbx_seq_one_letter_code
_entity_poly.pdbx_strand_id
1 'polypeptide(L)'
;DDCWNTSVIFADLNYKELIFKEFFSPKECVNAINNIDKEFHANQSGGRITDFDQNHIILAVGDYRNRYLAQKKDSFFGKIIKIDINTGQSELVSLGHRNPQGLFFDNQNNFIVATEHGPLGGDEINLIEINKENIPNYGWAVASYGEHYGVDSEKEIAKKKYKKYPLLKSHKNNGFIEPIKYFVPSIAISEIAGLDSNKSYVVSSLSDKSLYFFNLDINNQIQNLERVEIGERIRDLIFYNNKLILFLEDTASIGRINLQ
;
A
#
# COMPACT_ATOMS: atom_id res chain seq x y z
N ASP A 1 5.62 -0.23 26.68
CA ASP A 1 4.32 0.35 26.27
C ASP A 1 3.85 -0.34 25.01
N ASP A 2 2.62 -0.88 25.00
CA ASP A 2 2.03 -1.55 23.84
C ASP A 2 1.50 -0.55 22.79
N CYS A 3 2.33 0.43 22.45
CA CYS A 3 1.96 1.49 21.52
C CYS A 3 2.81 1.39 20.24
N TRP A 4 2.15 1.30 19.10
CA TRP A 4 2.74 0.97 17.79
C TRP A 4 2.57 2.10 16.79
N ASN A 5 3.61 2.38 16.04
CA ASN A 5 3.57 3.25 14.86
C ASN A 5 4.50 2.72 13.76
N THR A 6 4.51 3.39 12.62
CA THR A 6 5.46 3.16 11.55
C THR A 6 6.46 4.31 11.53
N SER A 7 7.73 3.99 11.80
CA SER A 7 8.84 4.93 11.82
C SER A 7 9.84 4.64 10.71
N VAL A 8 10.67 5.61 10.37
CA VAL A 8 11.76 5.45 9.39
C VAL A 8 13.09 5.57 10.12
N ILE A 9 13.97 4.61 9.89
CA ILE A 9 15.35 4.61 10.37
C ILE A 9 16.31 4.61 9.18
N PHE A 10 17.49 5.18 9.34
CA PHE A 10 18.55 5.17 8.32
C PHE A 10 19.90 4.85 8.93
N ALA A 11 20.83 4.40 8.11
CA ALA A 11 22.23 4.20 8.48
C ALA A 11 23.14 4.51 7.28
N ASP A 12 24.32 5.01 7.57
CA ASP A 12 25.39 5.14 6.57
C ASP A 12 26.01 3.76 6.31
N LEU A 13 26.17 3.39 5.04
CA LEU A 13 26.81 2.15 4.66
C LEU A 13 28.34 2.28 4.72
N ASN A 14 28.97 1.66 5.70
CA ASN A 14 30.44 1.65 5.83
C ASN A 14 31.08 0.27 5.67
N TYR A 15 30.32 -0.77 5.30
CA TYR A 15 30.74 -2.18 5.09
C TYR A 15 31.35 -2.90 6.32
N LYS A 16 31.40 -2.27 7.47
CA LYS A 16 31.86 -2.87 8.75
C LYS A 16 30.73 -3.02 9.73
N GLU A 17 29.93 -2.01 9.85
CA GLU A 17 28.78 -1.95 10.75
C GLU A 17 27.69 -1.05 10.18
N LEU A 18 26.44 -1.29 10.56
CA LEU A 18 25.31 -0.41 10.28
C LEU A 18 24.74 0.08 11.60
N ILE A 19 24.91 1.36 11.86
CA ILE A 19 24.34 2.00 13.06
C ILE A 19 23.10 2.77 12.64
N PHE A 20 21.93 2.20 12.90
CA PHE A 20 20.65 2.83 12.57
C PHE A 20 20.33 3.97 13.52
N LYS A 21 19.83 5.05 12.94
CA LYS A 21 19.33 6.23 13.64
C LYS A 21 17.87 6.44 13.23
N GLU A 22 17.05 6.87 14.17
CA GLU A 22 15.69 7.28 13.88
C GLU A 22 15.73 8.58 13.05
N PHE A 23 15.00 8.58 11.95
CA PHE A 23 14.90 9.69 11.04
C PHE A 23 13.54 10.37 11.13
N PHE A 24 12.49 9.55 11.15
CA PHE A 24 11.09 9.98 11.27
C PHE A 24 10.34 9.05 12.20
N SER A 25 9.64 9.62 13.17
CA SER A 25 8.78 8.88 14.07
C SER A 25 7.58 9.75 14.47
N PRO A 26 6.35 9.37 14.08
CA PRO A 26 5.17 10.10 14.50
C PRO A 26 4.94 9.96 16.01
N LYS A 27 4.48 11.05 16.67
CA LYS A 27 4.10 10.99 18.10
C LYS A 27 2.84 10.15 18.33
N GLU A 28 1.99 10.06 17.31
CA GLU A 28 0.79 9.24 17.35
C GLU A 28 1.17 7.77 17.30
N CYS A 29 0.52 6.96 18.15
CA CYS A 29 0.67 5.52 18.14
C CYS A 29 -0.66 4.82 18.43
N VAL A 30 -0.79 3.57 18.00
CA VAL A 30 -1.94 2.71 18.26
C VAL A 30 -1.63 1.78 19.43
N ASN A 31 -2.47 1.82 20.45
CA ASN A 31 -2.37 0.87 21.54
C ASN A 31 -2.91 -0.50 21.12
N ALA A 32 -2.09 -1.56 21.27
CA ALA A 32 -2.44 -2.91 20.86
C ALA A 32 -3.60 -3.51 21.69
N ILE A 33 -3.74 -3.12 22.94
CA ILE A 33 -4.75 -3.66 23.87
C ILE A 33 -5.97 -2.75 23.95
N ASN A 34 -5.73 -1.45 24.17
CA ASN A 34 -6.77 -0.44 24.39
C ASN A 34 -7.03 0.40 23.15
N ASN A 35 -7.65 -0.18 22.13
CA ASN A 35 -8.11 0.54 20.94
C ASN A 35 -9.64 0.43 20.77
N ILE A 36 -10.20 1.35 20.01
CA ILE A 36 -11.68 1.50 19.86
C ILE A 36 -12.34 0.24 19.31
N ASP A 37 -11.66 -0.47 18.41
CA ASP A 37 -12.22 -1.65 17.76
C ASP A 37 -11.90 -2.95 18.50
N LYS A 38 -11.04 -2.88 19.53
CA LYS A 38 -10.45 -4.04 20.19
C LYS A 38 -9.85 -5.04 19.20
N GLU A 39 -9.40 -4.52 18.07
CA GLU A 39 -8.70 -5.23 17.03
C GLU A 39 -7.36 -4.54 16.79
N PHE A 40 -6.30 -5.29 16.80
CA PHE A 40 -4.96 -4.82 16.48
C PHE A 40 -4.28 -5.86 15.59
N HIS A 41 -3.53 -5.40 14.60
CA HIS A 41 -2.77 -6.31 13.75
C HIS A 41 -1.51 -5.63 13.21
N ALA A 42 -0.36 -5.98 13.78
CA ALA A 42 0.93 -5.40 13.42
C ALA A 42 1.28 -5.56 11.93
N ASN A 43 0.82 -6.65 11.28
CA ASN A 43 1.06 -6.87 9.85
C ASN A 43 0.27 -5.92 8.91
N GLN A 44 -0.57 -5.03 9.46
CA GLN A 44 -1.23 -3.97 8.69
C GLN A 44 -0.55 -2.61 8.94
N SER A 45 0.77 -2.63 8.96
CA SER A 45 1.61 -1.44 9.21
C SER A 45 1.90 -0.61 7.95
N GLY A 46 1.70 -1.16 6.74
CA GLY A 46 2.31 -0.60 5.54
C GLY A 46 3.83 -0.72 5.64
N GLY A 47 4.56 0.39 5.49
CA GLY A 47 6.01 0.47 5.67
C GLY A 47 6.79 0.56 4.36
N ARG A 48 6.11 0.57 3.20
CA ARG A 48 6.78 0.76 1.92
C ARG A 48 7.29 2.20 1.79
N ILE A 49 8.52 2.32 1.30
CA ILE A 49 9.18 3.58 1.00
C ILE A 49 9.55 3.59 -0.48
N THR A 50 9.40 4.75 -1.12
CA THR A 50 9.92 5.02 -2.46
C THR A 50 10.55 6.42 -2.51
N ASP A 51 11.54 6.60 -3.37
CA ASP A 51 12.12 7.91 -3.64
C ASP A 51 11.08 8.82 -4.33
N PHE A 52 11.11 10.09 -4.00
CA PHE A 52 10.28 11.10 -4.65
C PHE A 52 11.13 12.12 -5.43
N ASP A 53 12.04 12.75 -4.73
CA ASP A 53 13.04 13.66 -5.30
C ASP A 53 14.32 13.65 -4.43
N GLN A 54 15.26 14.56 -4.72
CA GLN A 54 16.54 14.62 -3.99
C GLN A 54 16.40 14.91 -2.49
N ASN A 55 15.27 15.46 -2.05
CA ASN A 55 15.05 15.89 -0.68
C ASN A 55 13.87 15.15 0.01
N HIS A 56 13.14 14.33 -0.71
CA HIS A 56 11.92 13.70 -0.16
C HIS A 56 11.81 12.23 -0.50
N ILE A 57 11.20 11.50 0.42
CA ILE A 57 10.72 10.13 0.24
C ILE A 57 9.21 10.08 0.44
N ILE A 58 8.58 9.06 -0.13
CA ILE A 58 7.17 8.71 0.14
C ILE A 58 7.13 7.49 1.04
N LEU A 59 6.32 7.55 2.10
CA LEU A 59 6.08 6.43 3.01
C LEU A 59 4.60 6.07 3.01
N ALA A 60 4.30 4.78 2.88
CA ALA A 60 2.97 4.24 3.10
C ALA A 60 2.81 3.75 4.54
N VAL A 61 1.72 4.16 5.19
CA VAL A 61 1.40 3.77 6.56
C VAL A 61 0.06 3.06 6.59
N GLY A 62 0.01 1.87 7.16
CA GLY A 62 -1.21 1.09 7.32
C GLY A 62 -2.07 1.53 8.51
N ASP A 63 -3.24 0.90 8.67
CA ASP A 63 -4.21 1.28 9.69
C ASP A 63 -4.10 0.47 11.00
N TYR A 64 -3.25 -0.56 11.06
CA TYR A 64 -3.09 -1.49 12.19
C TYR A 64 -4.43 -2.08 12.69
N ARG A 65 -5.46 -2.14 11.84
CA ARG A 65 -6.87 -2.40 12.13
C ARG A 65 -7.58 -1.36 13.00
N ASN A 66 -7.02 -0.17 13.14
CA ASN A 66 -7.72 0.98 13.71
C ASN A 66 -8.37 1.79 12.58
N ARG A 67 -9.31 1.17 11.92
CA ARG A 67 -9.91 1.58 10.64
C ARG A 67 -10.38 3.03 10.60
N TYR A 68 -10.90 3.54 11.74
CA TYR A 68 -11.42 4.91 11.83
C TYR A 68 -10.33 5.97 11.64
N LEU A 69 -9.06 5.63 11.92
CA LEU A 69 -7.94 6.56 11.75
C LEU A 69 -7.65 6.84 10.28
N ALA A 70 -7.94 5.89 9.38
CA ALA A 70 -7.70 6.07 7.95
C ALA A 70 -8.45 7.29 7.37
N GLN A 71 -9.61 7.64 7.93
CA GLN A 71 -10.42 8.78 7.51
C GLN A 71 -10.10 10.09 8.25
N LYS A 72 -9.28 10.06 9.30
CA LYS A 72 -8.87 11.27 10.02
C LYS A 72 -7.68 11.92 9.34
N LYS A 73 -7.79 13.20 8.95
CA LYS A 73 -6.72 13.94 8.26
C LYS A 73 -5.51 14.22 9.17
N ASP A 74 -5.74 14.29 10.47
CA ASP A 74 -4.75 14.57 11.51
C ASP A 74 -4.06 13.31 12.07
N SER A 75 -4.39 12.13 11.54
CA SER A 75 -3.77 10.86 11.92
C SER A 75 -2.75 10.42 10.86
N PHE A 76 -1.68 9.75 11.30
CA PHE A 76 -0.69 9.12 10.42
C PHE A 76 -1.13 7.74 9.89
N PHE A 77 -2.14 7.12 10.49
CA PHE A 77 -2.57 5.77 10.13
C PHE A 77 -3.50 5.73 8.92
N GLY A 78 -3.26 4.78 8.01
CA GLY A 78 -4.00 4.65 6.75
C GLY A 78 -3.73 5.80 5.79
N LYS A 79 -2.46 6.16 5.62
CA LYS A 79 -1.98 7.32 4.85
C LYS A 79 -0.82 6.97 3.92
N ILE A 80 -0.69 7.78 2.89
CA ILE A 80 0.57 7.95 2.18
C ILE A 80 1.07 9.37 2.48
N ILE A 81 2.30 9.47 2.94
CA ILE A 81 2.92 10.73 3.37
C ILE A 81 4.23 10.97 2.63
N LYS A 82 4.56 12.23 2.40
CA LYS A 82 5.85 12.68 1.90
C LYS A 82 6.67 13.21 3.07
N ILE A 83 7.94 12.84 3.13
CA ILE A 83 8.84 13.20 4.24
C ILE A 83 10.09 13.87 3.65
N ASP A 84 10.42 15.05 4.16
CA ASP A 84 11.68 15.74 3.86
C ASP A 84 12.82 15.04 4.58
N ILE A 85 13.82 14.56 3.83
CA ILE A 85 14.94 13.78 4.38
C ILE A 85 15.92 14.60 5.21
N ASN A 86 15.90 15.93 5.11
CA ASN A 86 16.81 16.79 5.85
C ASN A 86 16.22 17.23 7.20
N THR A 87 14.88 17.35 7.28
CA THR A 87 14.20 17.91 8.45
C THR A 87 13.32 16.91 9.18
N GLY A 88 12.94 15.79 8.54
CA GLY A 88 11.94 14.86 9.04
C GLY A 88 10.50 15.42 9.03
N GLN A 89 10.27 16.59 8.45
CA GLN A 89 8.91 17.12 8.31
C GLN A 89 8.13 16.31 7.29
N SER A 90 6.87 16.04 7.62
CA SER A 90 6.00 15.25 6.75
C SER A 90 4.76 16.02 6.33
N GLU A 91 4.27 15.70 5.13
CA GLU A 91 3.01 16.20 4.61
C GLU A 91 2.14 15.05 4.09
N LEU A 92 0.83 15.23 4.19
CA LEU A 92 -0.15 14.23 3.77
C LEU A 92 -0.32 14.27 2.25
N VAL A 93 -0.06 13.12 1.59
CA VAL A 93 -0.25 12.93 0.14
C VAL A 93 -1.64 12.37 -0.15
N SER A 94 -2.06 11.35 0.59
CA SER A 94 -3.39 10.73 0.44
C SER A 94 -3.85 10.07 1.74
N LEU A 95 -5.16 9.82 1.85
CA LEU A 95 -5.78 9.17 3.01
C LEU A 95 -6.78 8.10 2.59
N GLY A 96 -7.28 7.35 3.57
CA GLY A 96 -8.25 6.30 3.33
C GLY A 96 -7.64 5.01 2.82
N HIS A 97 -6.45 4.67 3.31
CA HIS A 97 -5.73 3.43 3.01
C HIS A 97 -5.85 2.41 4.15
N ARG A 98 -5.79 1.13 3.81
CA ARG A 98 -5.82 0.02 4.76
C ARG A 98 -4.43 -0.51 5.08
N ASN A 99 -3.78 -1.09 4.10
CA ASN A 99 -2.47 -1.74 4.25
C ASN A 99 -1.70 -1.69 2.91
N PRO A 100 -1.19 -0.52 2.52
CA PRO A 100 -0.41 -0.40 1.29
C PRO A 100 0.88 -1.21 1.38
N GLN A 101 1.21 -1.95 0.32
CA GLN A 101 2.36 -2.87 0.28
C GLN A 101 3.41 -2.49 -0.75
N GLY A 102 3.01 -1.90 -1.87
CA GLY A 102 3.89 -1.42 -2.92
C GLY A 102 3.68 0.06 -3.21
N LEU A 103 4.74 0.75 -3.55
CA LEU A 103 4.74 2.14 -4.00
C LEU A 103 5.72 2.33 -5.14
N PHE A 104 5.26 2.94 -6.21
CA PHE A 104 6.11 3.40 -7.29
C PHE A 104 5.77 4.83 -7.65
N PHE A 105 6.74 5.76 -7.56
CA PHE A 105 6.59 7.11 -8.06
C PHE A 105 6.99 7.19 -9.53
N ASP A 106 6.00 7.39 -10.39
CA ASP A 106 6.23 7.65 -11.80
C ASP A 106 6.56 9.14 -12.00
N ASN A 107 7.84 9.44 -11.95
CA ASN A 107 8.36 10.79 -12.12
C ASN A 107 8.04 11.40 -13.50
N GLN A 108 7.97 10.58 -14.55
CA GLN A 108 7.67 11.05 -15.90
C GLN A 108 6.21 11.53 -16.03
N ASN A 109 5.31 10.88 -15.32
CA ASN A 109 3.88 11.12 -15.38
C ASN A 109 3.33 11.84 -14.14
N ASN A 110 4.17 12.10 -13.13
CA ASN A 110 3.88 12.85 -11.91
C ASN A 110 2.71 12.29 -11.08
N PHE A 111 2.71 10.97 -10.88
CA PHE A 111 1.79 10.29 -9.97
C PHE A 111 2.46 9.11 -9.26
N ILE A 112 1.85 8.66 -8.17
CA ILE A 112 2.24 7.42 -7.48
C ILE A 112 1.26 6.32 -7.89
N VAL A 113 1.78 5.12 -8.17
CA VAL A 113 0.97 3.90 -8.21
C VAL A 113 1.23 3.13 -6.92
N ALA A 114 0.16 2.81 -6.21
CA ALA A 114 0.22 2.09 -4.95
C ALA A 114 -0.55 0.78 -5.04
N THR A 115 -0.04 -0.28 -4.42
CA THR A 115 -0.77 -1.53 -4.22
C THR A 115 -1.21 -1.64 -2.77
N GLU A 116 -2.39 -2.20 -2.54
CA GLU A 116 -2.98 -2.25 -1.21
C GLU A 116 -3.72 -3.55 -0.94
N HIS A 117 -3.45 -4.16 0.21
CA HIS A 117 -4.26 -5.29 0.68
C HIS A 117 -5.63 -4.82 1.14
N GLY A 118 -6.66 -5.31 0.48
CA GLY A 118 -8.04 -5.22 0.96
C GLY A 118 -8.32 -6.13 2.17
N PRO A 119 -9.56 -6.13 2.67
CA PRO A 119 -10.04 -7.18 3.59
C PRO A 119 -10.24 -8.51 2.84
N LEU A 120 -11.22 -9.31 3.17
CA LEU A 120 -11.50 -10.56 2.45
C LEU A 120 -11.91 -10.26 1.00
N GLY A 121 -11.00 -10.36 0.05
CA GLY A 121 -11.10 -9.82 -1.30
C GLY A 121 -10.73 -8.33 -1.33
N GLY A 122 -10.84 -7.70 -2.51
CA GLY A 122 -10.71 -6.25 -2.66
C GLY A 122 -9.30 -5.68 -2.47
N ASP A 123 -8.26 -6.44 -2.85
CA ASP A 123 -6.93 -5.84 -3.06
C ASP A 123 -7.01 -4.83 -4.19
N GLU A 124 -6.24 -3.75 -4.10
CA GLU A 124 -6.38 -2.60 -4.99
C GLU A 124 -5.05 -2.17 -5.61
N ILE A 125 -5.14 -1.62 -6.81
CA ILE A 125 -4.11 -0.77 -7.40
C ILE A 125 -4.71 0.64 -7.44
N ASN A 126 -4.06 1.56 -6.76
CA ASN A 126 -4.47 2.95 -6.61
C ASN A 126 -3.51 3.87 -7.35
N LEU A 127 -4.03 4.84 -8.11
CA LEU A 127 -3.25 5.88 -8.77
C LEU A 127 -3.46 7.21 -8.03
N ILE A 128 -2.37 7.79 -7.53
CA ILE A 128 -2.38 8.98 -6.69
C ILE A 128 -1.70 10.11 -7.42
N GLU A 129 -2.49 11.03 -7.95
CA GLU A 129 -1.98 12.23 -8.62
C GLU A 129 -1.38 13.19 -7.60
N ILE A 130 -0.17 13.68 -7.90
CA ILE A 130 0.55 14.65 -7.07
C ILE A 130 0.08 16.08 -7.36
N ASN A 131 0.18 16.95 -6.36
CA ASN A 131 -0.14 18.39 -6.46
C ASN A 131 -1.62 18.71 -6.72
N LYS A 132 -2.54 17.96 -6.14
CA LYS A 132 -3.94 18.33 -6.12
C LYS A 132 -4.22 19.36 -5.01
N GLU A 133 -5.11 20.31 -5.29
CA GLU A 133 -5.61 21.26 -4.27
C GLU A 133 -6.25 20.56 -3.08
N ASN A 134 -6.85 19.40 -3.30
CA ASN A 134 -7.49 18.58 -2.27
C ASN A 134 -6.77 17.23 -2.12
N ILE A 135 -6.52 16.85 -0.88
CA ILE A 135 -5.95 15.55 -0.53
C ILE A 135 -6.90 14.42 -0.96
N PRO A 136 -6.48 13.52 -1.86
CA PRO A 136 -7.32 12.43 -2.35
C PRO A 136 -7.62 11.42 -1.24
N ASN A 137 -8.86 10.90 -1.22
CA ASN A 137 -9.33 9.93 -0.24
C ASN A 137 -9.76 8.63 -0.95
N TYR A 138 -9.12 7.51 -0.58
CA TYR A 138 -9.34 6.18 -1.18
C TYR A 138 -10.40 5.34 -0.44
N GLY A 139 -11.06 5.92 0.56
CA GLY A 139 -12.33 5.43 1.12
C GLY A 139 -12.25 4.39 2.23
N TRP A 140 -11.11 3.74 2.51
CA TRP A 140 -11.03 2.80 3.61
C TRP A 140 -11.32 3.49 4.97
N ALA A 141 -12.16 2.96 5.89
CA ALA A 141 -12.92 1.70 5.79
C ALA A 141 -14.42 1.93 5.56
N VAL A 142 -14.76 3.00 4.82
CA VAL A 142 -16.14 3.30 4.43
C VAL A 142 -16.48 2.56 3.14
N ALA A 143 -15.57 2.59 2.17
CA ALA A 143 -15.68 1.87 0.91
C ALA A 143 -14.61 0.78 0.80
N SER A 144 -14.95 -0.32 0.15
CA SER A 144 -14.05 -1.41 -0.24
C SER A 144 -14.78 -2.42 -1.09
N TYR A 145 -14.08 -3.06 -2.02
CA TYR A 145 -14.61 -4.20 -2.79
C TYR A 145 -14.56 -5.54 -2.05
N GLY A 146 -13.83 -5.59 -0.93
CA GLY A 146 -13.75 -6.77 -0.06
C GLY A 146 -14.81 -6.82 1.05
N GLU A 147 -14.73 -7.83 1.90
CA GLU A 147 -15.63 -8.10 3.02
C GLU A 147 -14.85 -8.22 4.33
N HIS A 148 -15.52 -8.02 5.47
CA HIS A 148 -14.86 -8.20 6.77
C HIS A 148 -14.46 -9.65 7.03
N TYR A 149 -13.26 -9.90 7.53
CA TYR A 149 -12.81 -11.22 7.92
C TYR A 149 -13.61 -11.77 9.12
N GLY A 150 -13.85 -13.08 9.12
CA GLY A 150 -14.41 -13.82 10.25
C GLY A 150 -15.82 -13.42 10.64
N VAL A 151 -16.56 -12.81 9.72
CA VAL A 151 -17.87 -12.26 10.00
C VAL A 151 -18.90 -13.00 9.15
N ASP A 152 -19.64 -13.90 9.80
CA ASP A 152 -20.89 -14.39 9.25
C ASP A 152 -21.90 -13.23 9.25
N SER A 153 -22.32 -12.80 8.05
CA SER A 153 -23.15 -11.60 7.84
C SER A 153 -24.46 -11.60 8.61
N GLU A 154 -24.92 -12.78 9.02
CA GLU A 154 -26.18 -12.93 9.76
C GLU A 154 -26.04 -12.66 11.28
N LYS A 155 -24.81 -12.70 11.82
CA LYS A 155 -24.57 -12.47 13.24
C LYS A 155 -24.66 -11.00 13.62
N GLU A 156 -25.16 -10.70 14.82
CA GLU A 156 -25.27 -9.34 15.35
C GLU A 156 -23.92 -8.58 15.40
N ILE A 157 -22.82 -9.29 15.67
CA ILE A 157 -21.47 -8.74 15.64
C ILE A 157 -21.12 -8.21 14.24
N ALA A 158 -21.51 -8.95 13.20
CA ALA A 158 -21.33 -8.55 11.82
C ALA A 158 -22.09 -7.28 11.50
N LYS A 159 -23.39 -7.26 11.80
CA LYS A 159 -24.26 -6.11 11.56
C LYS A 159 -23.73 -4.84 12.22
N LYS A 160 -23.22 -4.94 13.47
CA LYS A 160 -22.58 -3.82 14.17
C LYS A 160 -21.32 -3.35 13.47
N LYS A 161 -20.49 -4.29 12.97
CA LYS A 161 -19.25 -3.98 12.26
C LYS A 161 -19.52 -3.29 10.93
N TYR A 162 -20.46 -3.81 10.12
CA TYR A 162 -20.89 -3.17 8.86
C TYR A 162 -21.60 -1.83 9.09
N LYS A 163 -22.32 -1.66 10.20
CA LYS A 163 -22.88 -0.35 10.54
C LYS A 163 -21.79 0.71 10.80
N LYS A 164 -20.67 0.30 11.40
CA LYS A 164 -19.53 1.19 11.70
C LYS A 164 -18.60 1.38 10.51
N TYR A 165 -18.34 0.32 9.77
CA TYR A 165 -17.44 0.25 8.61
C TYR A 165 -18.18 -0.48 7.48
N PRO A 166 -18.93 0.24 6.66
CA PRO A 166 -19.93 -0.38 5.79
C PRO A 166 -19.33 -1.11 4.58
N LEU A 167 -18.09 -0.85 4.21
CA LEU A 167 -17.41 -1.40 3.03
C LEU A 167 -18.30 -1.29 1.78
N LEU A 168 -18.80 -0.08 1.55
CA LEU A 168 -19.64 0.23 0.39
C LEU A 168 -18.89 -0.07 -0.91
N LYS A 169 -19.57 -0.72 -1.84
CA LYS A 169 -19.02 -0.95 -3.17
C LYS A 169 -19.08 0.33 -3.99
N SER A 170 -18.18 0.47 -5.01
CA SER A 170 -18.03 1.69 -5.80
C SER A 170 -17.62 2.91 -4.95
N HIS A 171 -16.30 3.10 -4.84
CA HIS A 171 -15.71 4.23 -4.12
C HIS A 171 -16.22 5.57 -4.67
N LYS A 172 -16.24 5.71 -5.99
CA LYS A 172 -16.71 6.93 -6.69
C LYS A 172 -18.13 7.33 -6.32
N ASN A 173 -19.07 6.37 -6.23
CA ASN A 173 -20.46 6.67 -5.89
C ASN A 173 -20.62 7.14 -4.44
N ASN A 174 -19.61 6.91 -3.61
CA ASN A 174 -19.56 7.29 -2.20
C ASN A 174 -18.61 8.47 -1.93
N GLY A 175 -18.17 9.18 -2.98
CA GLY A 175 -17.35 10.39 -2.86
C GLY A 175 -15.86 10.14 -2.64
N PHE A 176 -15.38 8.93 -2.92
CA PHE A 176 -13.97 8.54 -2.83
C PHE A 176 -13.33 8.36 -4.21
N ILE A 177 -12.00 8.28 -4.23
CA ILE A 177 -11.26 7.94 -5.44
C ILE A 177 -11.42 6.44 -5.72
N GLU A 178 -11.79 6.10 -6.95
CA GLU A 178 -11.91 4.72 -7.39
C GLU A 178 -10.51 4.12 -7.64
N PRO A 179 -10.21 2.89 -7.17
CA PRO A 179 -9.00 2.19 -7.57
C PRO A 179 -8.99 1.96 -9.10
N ILE A 180 -7.82 2.05 -9.73
CA ILE A 180 -7.70 1.74 -11.16
C ILE A 180 -7.87 0.25 -11.44
N LYS A 181 -7.69 -0.60 -10.41
CA LYS A 181 -7.98 -2.03 -10.43
C LYS A 181 -8.27 -2.54 -9.03
N TYR A 182 -9.21 -3.46 -8.92
CA TYR A 182 -9.40 -4.27 -7.70
C TYR A 182 -9.43 -5.76 -8.05
N PHE A 183 -9.15 -6.59 -7.04
CA PHE A 183 -9.12 -8.05 -7.18
C PHE A 183 -10.06 -8.71 -6.18
N VAL A 184 -11.03 -9.45 -6.70
CA VAL A 184 -11.95 -10.30 -5.91
C VAL A 184 -12.04 -11.64 -6.63
N PRO A 185 -11.52 -12.72 -6.03
CA PRO A 185 -10.88 -12.81 -4.71
C PRO A 185 -9.55 -12.05 -4.62
N SER A 186 -9.09 -11.81 -3.38
CA SER A 186 -7.80 -11.21 -3.09
C SER A 186 -6.65 -12.07 -3.62
N ILE A 187 -5.67 -11.43 -4.22
CA ILE A 187 -4.42 -12.07 -4.69
C ILE A 187 -3.29 -11.94 -3.68
N ALA A 188 -3.52 -11.22 -2.57
CA ALA A 188 -2.52 -10.72 -1.65
C ALA A 188 -1.42 -9.96 -2.40
N ILE A 189 -1.84 -8.87 -3.05
CA ILE A 189 -0.97 -8.00 -3.86
C ILE A 189 0.20 -7.49 -3.02
N SER A 190 1.42 -7.48 -3.57
CA SER A 190 2.61 -7.04 -2.81
C SER A 190 3.26 -5.82 -3.46
N GLU A 191 4.40 -5.96 -4.10
CA GLU A 191 5.13 -4.83 -4.65
C GLU A 191 4.67 -4.42 -6.05
N ILE A 192 5.04 -3.22 -6.45
CA ILE A 192 4.87 -2.68 -7.80
C ILE A 192 6.18 -2.04 -8.27
N ALA A 193 6.52 -2.23 -9.54
CA ALA A 193 7.59 -1.50 -10.21
C ALA A 193 7.13 -0.97 -11.57
N GLY A 194 7.66 0.20 -11.95
CA GLY A 194 7.59 0.69 -13.32
C GLY A 194 8.62 -0.02 -14.19
N LEU A 195 8.28 -0.23 -15.46
CA LEU A 195 9.17 -0.77 -16.49
C LEU A 195 9.71 0.37 -17.36
N ASP A 196 10.72 0.08 -18.20
CA ASP A 196 11.36 1.11 -19.06
C ASP A 196 10.41 1.75 -20.08
N SER A 197 9.34 1.06 -20.46
CA SER A 197 8.32 1.61 -21.35
C SER A 197 7.36 2.54 -20.59
N ASN A 198 7.00 3.67 -21.21
CA ASN A 198 6.12 4.66 -20.60
C ASN A 198 4.80 4.04 -20.13
N LYS A 199 4.42 4.34 -18.88
CA LYS A 199 3.19 3.85 -18.21
C LYS A 199 3.03 2.33 -18.23
N SER A 200 4.13 1.59 -18.15
CA SER A 200 4.14 0.13 -18.05
C SER A 200 4.59 -0.30 -16.67
N TYR A 201 3.88 -1.23 -16.07
CA TYR A 201 4.09 -1.63 -14.69
C TYR A 201 3.98 -3.14 -14.52
N VAL A 202 4.57 -3.62 -13.45
CA VAL A 202 4.39 -4.99 -12.98
C VAL A 202 4.09 -4.97 -11.48
N VAL A 203 3.09 -5.74 -11.07
CA VAL A 203 2.81 -5.99 -9.64
C VAL A 203 3.00 -7.46 -9.32
N SER A 204 3.43 -7.73 -8.10
CA SER A 204 3.60 -9.08 -7.59
C SER A 204 2.49 -9.47 -6.62
N SER A 205 2.34 -10.76 -6.37
CA SER A 205 1.35 -11.30 -5.46
C SER A 205 1.90 -12.43 -4.60
N LEU A 206 1.35 -12.52 -3.37
CA LEU A 206 1.72 -13.55 -2.40
C LEU A 206 0.82 -14.79 -2.54
N SER A 207 -0.50 -14.64 -2.50
CA SER A 207 -1.40 -15.80 -2.49
C SER A 207 -1.65 -16.36 -3.88
N ASP A 208 -1.69 -15.50 -4.91
CA ASP A 208 -1.83 -15.94 -6.30
C ASP A 208 -0.51 -16.38 -6.93
N LYS A 209 0.64 -16.10 -6.27
CA LYS A 209 1.98 -16.53 -6.68
C LYS A 209 2.34 -16.15 -8.11
N SER A 210 1.94 -14.95 -8.52
CA SER A 210 2.00 -14.48 -9.91
C SER A 210 2.50 -13.05 -10.01
N LEU A 211 2.95 -12.69 -11.20
CA LEU A 211 3.17 -11.33 -11.64
C LEU A 211 2.00 -10.89 -12.52
N TYR A 212 1.65 -9.61 -12.43
CA TYR A 212 0.64 -8.98 -13.27
C TYR A 212 1.28 -7.80 -14.00
N PHE A 213 1.40 -7.90 -15.31
CA PHE A 213 1.91 -6.86 -16.19
C PHE A 213 0.74 -6.04 -16.73
N PHE A 214 0.87 -4.74 -16.79
CA PHE A 214 -0.15 -3.88 -17.37
C PHE A 214 0.42 -2.54 -17.85
N ASN A 215 -0.34 -1.88 -18.72
CA ASN A 215 -0.07 -0.52 -19.17
C ASN A 215 -1.22 0.39 -18.76
N LEU A 216 -0.96 1.68 -18.64
CA LEU A 216 -2.00 2.69 -18.51
C LEU A 216 -2.15 3.45 -19.82
N ASP A 217 -3.39 3.66 -20.23
CA ASP A 217 -3.71 4.51 -21.38
C ASP A 217 -3.59 6.02 -21.04
N ILE A 218 -3.97 6.87 -21.99
CA ILE A 218 -3.93 8.33 -21.81
C ILE A 218 -4.86 8.83 -20.68
N ASN A 219 -5.89 8.07 -20.35
CA ASN A 219 -6.84 8.38 -19.27
C ASN A 219 -6.48 7.67 -17.95
N ASN A 220 -5.26 7.10 -17.86
CA ASN A 220 -4.78 6.32 -16.73
C ASN A 220 -5.66 5.09 -16.40
N GLN A 221 -6.29 4.49 -17.43
CA GLN A 221 -7.03 3.24 -17.28
C GLN A 221 -6.13 2.06 -17.64
N ILE A 222 -6.26 0.97 -16.90
CA ILE A 222 -5.48 -0.26 -17.14
C ILE A 222 -5.84 -0.86 -18.51
N GLN A 223 -4.80 -1.14 -19.27
CA GLN A 223 -4.82 -1.86 -20.53
C GLN A 223 -3.90 -3.08 -20.45
N ASN A 224 -4.19 -4.11 -21.24
CA ASN A 224 -3.32 -5.28 -21.42
C ASN A 224 -2.87 -5.92 -20.10
N LEU A 225 -3.82 -6.16 -19.18
CA LEU A 225 -3.50 -6.83 -17.92
C LEU A 225 -3.20 -8.32 -18.19
N GLU A 226 -1.94 -8.71 -18.04
CA GLU A 226 -1.45 -10.06 -18.26
C GLU A 226 -0.95 -10.68 -16.95
N ARG A 227 -1.41 -11.90 -16.66
CA ARG A 227 -0.98 -12.68 -15.50
C ARG A 227 0.06 -13.71 -15.91
N VAL A 228 1.18 -13.72 -15.20
CA VAL A 228 2.26 -14.73 -15.37
C VAL A 228 2.44 -15.46 -14.05
N GLU A 229 2.17 -16.75 -14.04
CA GLU A 229 2.35 -17.58 -12.84
C GLU A 229 3.83 -17.89 -12.60
N ILE A 230 4.27 -17.68 -11.36
CA ILE A 230 5.64 -17.97 -10.91
C ILE A 230 5.65 -19.23 -10.03
N GLY A 231 4.54 -19.53 -9.37
CA GLY A 231 4.38 -20.70 -8.50
C GLY A 231 4.89 -20.48 -7.06
N GLU A 232 5.42 -19.30 -6.75
CA GLU A 232 5.90 -18.92 -5.42
C GLU A 232 5.35 -17.58 -4.95
N ARG A 233 5.30 -17.40 -3.64
CA ARG A 233 4.92 -16.12 -3.00
C ARG A 233 6.01 -15.09 -3.26
N ILE A 234 5.65 -13.99 -3.92
CA ILE A 234 6.59 -12.93 -4.29
C ILE A 234 6.37 -11.77 -3.30
N ARG A 235 7.30 -11.62 -2.34
CA ARG A 235 7.20 -10.58 -1.29
C ARG A 235 7.55 -9.19 -1.82
N ASP A 236 8.54 -9.15 -2.69
CA ASP A 236 9.10 -7.90 -3.19
C ASP A 236 9.67 -8.12 -4.60
N LEU A 237 9.80 -7.06 -5.38
CA LEU A 237 10.43 -7.10 -6.70
C LEU A 237 11.16 -5.79 -6.99
N ILE A 238 12.19 -5.89 -7.80
CA ILE A 238 12.93 -4.73 -8.30
C ILE A 238 13.11 -4.89 -9.81
N PHE A 239 12.81 -3.83 -10.56
CA PHE A 239 13.16 -3.74 -11.98
C PHE A 239 14.48 -2.98 -12.14
N TYR A 240 15.45 -3.62 -12.76
CA TYR A 240 16.78 -3.05 -12.98
C TYR A 240 17.44 -3.64 -14.23
N ASN A 241 17.94 -2.79 -15.13
CA ASN A 241 18.64 -3.18 -16.36
C ASN A 241 17.89 -4.27 -17.17
N ASN A 242 16.63 -4.03 -17.47
CA ASN A 242 15.71 -4.92 -18.20
C ASN A 242 15.56 -6.32 -17.56
N LYS A 243 15.67 -6.37 -16.23
CA LYS A 243 15.51 -7.58 -15.43
C LYS A 243 14.58 -7.32 -14.27
N LEU A 244 13.76 -8.31 -13.96
CA LEU A 244 13.06 -8.36 -12.68
C LEU A 244 13.83 -9.24 -11.71
N ILE A 245 14.09 -8.71 -10.53
CA ILE A 245 14.64 -9.44 -9.38
C ILE A 245 13.49 -9.66 -8.42
N LEU A 246 13.20 -10.92 -8.10
CA LEU A 246 12.07 -11.32 -7.27
C LEU A 246 12.57 -11.85 -5.93
N PHE A 247 11.94 -11.40 -4.83
CA PHE A 247 12.18 -11.92 -3.50
C PHE A 247 11.11 -12.97 -3.18
N LEU A 248 11.48 -14.25 -3.26
CA LEU A 248 10.60 -15.41 -3.16
C LEU A 248 10.54 -15.89 -1.71
N GLU A 249 9.32 -15.92 -1.13
CA GLU A 249 9.12 -16.14 0.30
C GLU A 249 9.10 -17.64 0.66
N ASP A 250 8.50 -18.50 -0.20
CA ASP A 250 8.35 -19.93 0.11
C ASP A 250 9.71 -20.65 0.19
N THR A 251 10.64 -20.31 -0.70
CA THR A 251 11.97 -20.91 -0.75
C THR A 251 13.07 -20.04 -0.14
N ALA A 252 12.72 -18.83 0.37
CA ALA A 252 13.66 -17.83 0.85
C ALA A 252 14.81 -17.57 -0.18
N SER A 253 14.45 -17.42 -1.45
CA SER A 253 15.39 -17.30 -2.56
C SER A 253 15.18 -16.01 -3.36
N ILE A 254 16.12 -15.74 -4.26
CA ILE A 254 16.04 -14.62 -5.21
C ILE A 254 15.89 -15.19 -6.62
N GLY A 255 14.77 -14.83 -7.27
CA GLY A 255 14.52 -15.13 -8.68
C GLY A 255 15.00 -14.00 -9.59
N ARG A 256 15.34 -14.34 -10.83
CA ARG A 256 15.67 -13.36 -11.88
C ARG A 256 14.95 -13.69 -13.18
N ILE A 257 14.25 -12.73 -13.74
CA ILE A 257 13.60 -12.81 -15.05
C ILE A 257 14.26 -11.78 -15.97
N ASN A 258 14.66 -12.18 -17.17
CA ASN A 258 15.07 -11.24 -18.22
C ASN A 258 13.83 -10.89 -19.05
N LEU A 259 13.51 -9.61 -19.14
CA LEU A 259 12.47 -9.14 -20.06
C LEU A 259 13.06 -9.03 -21.46
N GLN A 260 12.34 -9.54 -22.45
CA GLN A 260 12.77 -9.54 -23.87
C GLN A 260 12.19 -8.34 -24.60
#